data_69d989d7cafa2a959067c30a5b1e6fe1
#
_entry.id   69d989d7cafa2a959067c30a5b1e6fe1
#
_cell.length_a   1.000
_cell.length_b   1.000
_cell.length_c   1.000
_cell.angle_alpha   90.00
_cell.angle_beta   90.00
_cell.angle_gamma   90.00
#
_symmetry.space_group_name_H-M   'P 1'
#
loop_
_entity.id
_entity.type
_entity.pdbx_description
1 polymer ?
#
loop_
_entity_poly.entity_id
_entity_poly.type
_entity_poly.pdbx_seq_one_letter_code
_entity_poly.pdbx_strand_id
1 'polypeptide(L)'
;MNKVAFIDMEGVLVPEIWKFLASQLNISELSITTREVEDYKKLMLYRIDVLNKNQITLLNIQDIISQLNPLEGAVEFLQTLRVKGFDIQIVSDCFHELLEGFLQKLEVPIETVYCHRLQIDGAGYVNKVLYSRQHGKHEIIEKYPLSLGNSMAIGDAFNDFSMLEAVSHGYLFSPSKEVLGKALPAFNVVNNYQEVIDSINMKIV
;
A
#
# COMPACT_ATOMS: atom_id res chain seq x y z
N MET A 1 -20.57 -13.50 -10.83
CA MET A 1 -19.72 -13.56 -9.62
C MET A 1 -18.93 -12.27 -9.56
N ASN A 2 -18.84 -11.63 -8.39
CA ASN A 2 -18.10 -10.37 -8.28
C ASN A 2 -16.60 -10.65 -8.35
N LYS A 3 -15.90 -9.93 -9.21
CA LYS A 3 -14.43 -9.92 -9.26
C LYS A 3 -13.92 -8.92 -8.22
N VAL A 4 -12.90 -9.27 -7.43
CA VAL A 4 -12.32 -8.38 -6.41
C VAL A 4 -10.82 -8.24 -6.64
N ALA A 5 -10.32 -7.00 -6.57
CA ALA A 5 -8.91 -6.68 -6.63
C ALA A 5 -8.45 -6.03 -5.31
N PHE A 6 -7.52 -6.66 -4.61
CA PHE A 6 -6.85 -6.11 -3.43
C PHE A 6 -5.52 -5.51 -3.86
N ILE A 7 -5.32 -4.23 -3.63
CA ILE A 7 -4.17 -3.51 -4.18
C ILE A 7 -3.44 -2.78 -3.05
N ASP A 8 -2.13 -2.97 -2.95
CA ASP A 8 -1.30 -2.14 -2.09
C ASP A 8 -1.19 -0.71 -2.64
N MET A 9 -0.81 0.22 -1.80
CA MET A 9 -0.73 1.64 -2.14
C MET A 9 0.69 2.06 -2.49
N GLU A 10 1.61 2.02 -1.50
CA GLU A 10 3.00 2.46 -1.67
C GLU A 10 3.78 1.43 -2.52
N GLY A 11 4.53 1.91 -3.51
CA GLY A 11 5.26 1.03 -4.44
C GLY A 11 4.40 0.45 -5.56
N VAL A 12 3.06 0.50 -5.45
CA VAL A 12 2.13 -0.03 -6.45
C VAL A 12 1.30 1.07 -7.13
N LEU A 13 0.72 1.99 -6.37
CA LEU A 13 -0.11 3.10 -6.91
C LEU A 13 0.49 4.48 -6.66
N VAL A 14 1.29 4.62 -5.60
CA VAL A 14 1.95 5.86 -5.21
C VAL A 14 3.42 5.58 -4.84
N PRO A 15 4.29 6.60 -4.90
CA PRO A 15 5.67 6.47 -4.44
C PRO A 15 5.76 6.16 -2.94
N GLU A 16 6.90 5.63 -2.48
CA GLU A 16 7.17 5.39 -1.06
C GLU A 16 7.23 6.71 -0.27
N ILE A 17 6.25 6.94 0.58
CA ILE A 17 6.02 8.21 1.31
C ILE A 17 7.17 8.50 2.27
N TRP A 18 7.63 7.51 3.04
CA TRP A 18 8.68 7.71 4.05
C TRP A 18 10.03 8.07 3.45
N LYS A 19 10.40 7.51 2.31
CA LYS A 19 11.63 7.87 1.59
C LYS A 19 11.55 9.31 1.06
N PHE A 20 10.38 9.68 0.56
CA PHE A 20 10.16 11.05 0.10
C PHE A 20 10.25 12.04 1.25
N LEU A 21 9.58 11.78 2.38
CA LEU A 21 9.66 12.61 3.59
C LEU A 21 11.11 12.75 4.09
N ALA A 22 11.86 11.65 4.16
CA ALA A 22 13.27 11.67 4.55
C ALA A 22 14.09 12.63 3.68
N SER A 23 13.86 12.58 2.37
CA SER A 23 14.55 13.46 1.41
C SER A 23 14.14 14.92 1.56
N GLN A 24 12.86 15.22 1.67
CA GLN A 24 12.34 16.60 1.75
C GLN A 24 12.70 17.29 3.08
N LEU A 25 12.66 16.53 4.17
CA LEU A 25 13.00 17.02 5.49
C LEU A 25 14.51 16.99 5.79
N ASN A 26 15.29 16.34 4.93
CA ASN A 26 16.72 16.06 5.14
C ASN A 26 16.98 15.30 6.46
N ILE A 27 16.08 14.34 6.78
CA ILE A 27 16.12 13.48 7.98
C ILE A 27 16.26 12.02 7.51
N SER A 28 17.50 11.55 7.41
CA SER A 28 17.82 10.22 6.88
C SER A 28 17.19 9.06 7.68
N GLU A 29 16.97 9.26 8.98
CA GLU A 29 16.37 8.30 9.90
C GLU A 29 14.96 7.87 9.50
N LEU A 30 14.22 8.73 8.79
CA LEU A 30 12.88 8.40 8.30
C LEU A 30 12.91 7.40 7.12
N SER A 31 14.05 7.25 6.44
CA SER A 31 14.23 6.30 5.33
C SER A 31 14.45 4.85 5.77
N ILE A 32 14.71 4.60 7.06
CA ILE A 32 14.86 3.26 7.62
C ILE A 32 13.59 2.45 7.35
N THR A 33 13.76 1.20 6.94
CA THR A 33 12.69 0.29 6.55
C THR A 33 12.63 -0.95 7.44
N THR A 34 11.72 -1.87 7.16
CA THR A 34 11.65 -3.18 7.84
C THR A 34 12.86 -4.08 7.56
N ARG A 35 13.77 -3.70 6.67
CA ARG A 35 15.05 -4.39 6.47
C ARG A 35 16.00 -4.15 7.64
N GLU A 36 16.01 -2.94 8.18
CA GLU A 36 16.85 -2.54 9.32
C GLU A 36 16.13 -2.78 10.66
N VAL A 37 14.80 -2.66 10.67
CA VAL A 37 13.95 -2.88 11.86
C VAL A 37 12.80 -3.79 11.46
N GLU A 38 12.97 -5.12 11.61
CA GLU A 38 11.99 -6.13 11.15
C GLU A 38 10.58 -5.94 11.75
N ASP A 39 10.51 -5.51 13.01
CA ASP A 39 9.24 -5.25 13.69
C ASP A 39 8.65 -3.92 13.23
N TYR A 40 7.60 -3.98 12.39
CA TYR A 40 6.91 -2.80 11.87
C TYR A 40 6.40 -1.86 12.99
N LYS A 41 5.92 -2.40 14.11
CA LYS A 41 5.44 -1.57 15.23
C LYS A 41 6.60 -0.79 15.87
N LYS A 42 7.76 -1.42 16.03
CA LYS A 42 8.98 -0.74 16.51
C LYS A 42 9.47 0.29 15.53
N LEU A 43 9.46 -0.02 14.24
CA LEU A 43 9.82 0.93 13.18
C LEU A 43 8.91 2.18 13.23
N MET A 44 7.62 2.00 13.39
CA MET A 44 6.68 3.12 13.47
C MET A 44 6.85 3.96 14.73
N LEU A 45 7.10 3.34 15.89
CA LEU A 45 7.44 4.08 17.11
C LEU A 45 8.72 4.91 16.95
N TYR A 46 9.73 4.34 16.29
CA TYR A 46 10.97 5.04 15.98
C TYR A 46 10.72 6.26 15.07
N ARG A 47 9.97 6.08 13.98
CA ARG A 47 9.62 7.18 13.05
C ARG A 47 8.84 8.29 13.74
N ILE A 48 7.87 7.96 14.61
CA ILE A 48 7.11 8.93 15.41
C ILE A 48 8.05 9.72 16.34
N ASP A 49 8.98 9.04 17.02
CA ASP A 49 9.97 9.71 17.88
C ASP A 49 10.87 10.67 17.09
N VAL A 50 11.33 10.26 15.89
CA VAL A 50 12.11 11.12 14.99
C VAL A 50 11.30 12.35 14.55
N LEU A 51 10.05 12.18 14.14
CA LEU A 51 9.18 13.29 13.74
C LEU A 51 8.99 14.28 14.91
N ASN A 52 8.68 13.78 16.10
CA ASN A 52 8.42 14.61 17.28
C ASN A 52 9.67 15.34 17.75
N LYS A 53 10.84 14.70 17.74
CA LYS A 53 12.14 15.35 18.06
C LYS A 53 12.47 16.49 17.10
N ASN A 54 12.07 16.35 15.84
CA ASN A 54 12.27 17.39 14.83
C ASN A 54 11.08 18.37 14.72
N GLN A 55 10.11 18.31 15.64
CA GLN A 55 8.94 19.19 15.70
C GLN A 55 8.09 19.16 14.41
N ILE A 56 7.98 17.99 13.76
CA ILE A 56 7.20 17.79 12.55
C ILE A 56 5.78 17.38 12.92
N THR A 57 4.81 18.22 12.59
CA THR A 57 3.38 17.97 12.80
C THR A 57 2.79 17.15 11.65
N LEU A 58 1.58 16.60 11.83
CA LEU A 58 0.83 15.95 10.73
C LEU A 58 0.62 16.91 9.56
N LEU A 59 0.31 18.18 9.80
CA LEU A 59 0.13 19.17 8.73
C LEU A 59 1.41 19.36 7.92
N ASN A 60 2.58 19.41 8.56
CA ASN A 60 3.85 19.49 7.83
C ASN A 60 4.06 18.27 6.92
N ILE A 61 3.72 17.07 7.41
CA ILE A 61 3.80 15.85 6.62
C ILE A 61 2.85 15.93 5.43
N GLN A 62 1.59 16.30 5.65
CA GLN A 62 0.58 16.41 4.61
C GLN A 62 0.96 17.46 3.54
N ASP A 63 1.48 18.60 3.93
CA ASP A 63 1.96 19.65 3.01
C ASP A 63 3.06 19.11 2.10
N ILE A 64 4.03 18.37 2.67
CA ILE A 64 5.13 17.79 1.91
C ILE A 64 4.62 16.72 0.94
N ILE A 65 3.82 15.76 1.41
CA ILE A 65 3.34 14.66 0.57
C ILE A 65 2.32 15.11 -0.47
N SER A 66 1.67 16.28 -0.31
CA SER A 66 0.78 16.84 -1.32
C SER A 66 1.46 17.08 -2.68
N GLN A 67 2.79 17.23 -2.68
CA GLN A 67 3.61 17.39 -3.87
C GLN A 67 3.77 16.09 -4.67
N LEU A 68 3.52 14.93 -4.04
CA LEU A 68 3.56 13.65 -4.72
C LEU A 68 2.33 13.44 -5.60
N ASN A 69 2.55 12.76 -6.71
CA ASN A 69 1.47 12.27 -7.58
C ASN A 69 1.44 10.74 -7.54
N PRO A 70 0.30 10.12 -7.89
CA PRO A 70 0.26 8.71 -8.22
C PRO A 70 1.34 8.32 -9.23
N LEU A 71 1.74 7.06 -9.22
CA LEU A 71 2.65 6.53 -10.23
C LEU A 71 2.01 6.63 -11.61
N GLU A 72 2.85 6.82 -12.63
CA GLU A 72 2.39 6.95 -14.03
C GLU A 72 1.56 5.74 -14.45
N GLY A 73 0.35 6.00 -14.98
CA GLY A 73 -0.59 4.96 -15.40
C GLY A 73 -1.44 4.35 -14.28
N ALA A 74 -1.25 4.74 -12.99
CA ALA A 74 -2.00 4.16 -11.88
C ALA A 74 -3.52 4.46 -11.96
N VAL A 75 -3.90 5.66 -12.38
CA VAL A 75 -5.30 6.07 -12.54
C VAL A 75 -5.97 5.25 -13.65
N GLU A 76 -5.34 5.20 -14.81
CA GLU A 76 -5.80 4.44 -15.98
C GLU A 76 -5.89 2.93 -15.69
N PHE A 77 -4.96 2.42 -14.91
CA PHE A 77 -4.98 1.03 -14.45
C PHE A 77 -6.21 0.74 -13.59
N LEU A 78 -6.49 1.56 -12.58
CA LEU A 78 -7.67 1.40 -11.74
C LEU A 78 -8.98 1.55 -12.54
N GLN A 79 -9.04 2.49 -13.46
CA GLN A 79 -10.20 2.64 -14.37
C GLN A 79 -10.39 1.38 -15.24
N THR A 80 -9.30 0.82 -15.77
CA THR A 80 -9.34 -0.41 -16.56
C THR A 80 -9.85 -1.60 -15.74
N LEU A 81 -9.43 -1.74 -14.48
CA LEU A 81 -9.94 -2.78 -13.59
C LEU A 81 -11.45 -2.63 -13.33
N ARG A 82 -11.93 -1.39 -13.10
CA ARG A 82 -13.36 -1.11 -12.92
C ARG A 82 -14.17 -1.50 -14.17
N VAL A 83 -13.70 -1.14 -15.38
CA VAL A 83 -14.33 -1.51 -16.64
C VAL A 83 -14.39 -3.04 -16.83
N LYS A 84 -13.38 -3.77 -16.31
CA LYS A 84 -13.35 -5.24 -16.30
C LYS A 84 -14.23 -5.87 -15.21
N GLY A 85 -14.94 -5.05 -14.43
CA GLY A 85 -15.88 -5.49 -13.40
C GLY A 85 -15.23 -5.86 -12.06
N PHE A 86 -14.02 -5.40 -11.80
CA PHE A 86 -13.40 -5.58 -10.48
C PHE A 86 -13.92 -4.55 -9.47
N ASP A 87 -14.31 -5.05 -8.30
CA ASP A 87 -14.45 -4.26 -7.08
C ASP A 87 -13.06 -4.05 -6.49
N ILE A 88 -12.64 -2.78 -6.37
CA ILE A 88 -11.28 -2.43 -5.96
C ILE A 88 -11.24 -2.15 -4.46
N GLN A 89 -10.34 -2.84 -3.76
CA GLN A 89 -10.09 -2.70 -2.34
C GLN A 89 -8.61 -2.35 -2.14
N ILE A 90 -8.33 -1.22 -1.52
CA ILE A 90 -6.96 -0.82 -1.17
C ILE A 90 -6.60 -1.41 0.19
N VAL A 91 -5.47 -2.12 0.26
CA VAL A 91 -4.98 -2.73 1.51
C VAL A 91 -3.54 -2.29 1.76
N SER A 92 -3.35 -1.27 2.58
CA SER A 92 -2.05 -0.63 2.78
C SER A 92 -1.62 -0.61 4.25
N ASP A 93 -0.32 -0.65 4.52
CA ASP A 93 0.26 -0.42 5.84
C ASP A 93 0.49 1.08 6.13
N CYS A 94 0.05 1.95 5.24
CA CYS A 94 0.04 3.39 5.42
C CYS A 94 -1.11 3.86 6.35
N PHE A 95 -1.39 5.15 6.38
CA PHE A 95 -2.34 5.79 7.29
C PHE A 95 -3.38 6.60 6.53
N HIS A 96 -4.63 6.55 6.99
CA HIS A 96 -5.72 7.34 6.39
C HIS A 96 -5.35 8.81 6.25
N GLU A 97 -4.74 9.38 7.29
CA GLU A 97 -4.37 10.79 7.39
C GLU A 97 -3.32 11.22 6.35
N LEU A 98 -2.58 10.26 5.78
CA LEU A 98 -1.59 10.54 4.73
C LEU A 98 -2.10 10.20 3.32
N LEU A 99 -3.12 9.36 3.20
CA LEU A 99 -3.58 8.86 1.90
C LEU A 99 -4.66 9.70 1.24
N GLU A 100 -5.37 10.56 1.97
CA GLU A 100 -6.56 11.28 1.48
C GLU A 100 -6.32 12.01 0.15
N GLY A 101 -5.21 12.76 0.03
CA GLY A 101 -4.86 13.48 -1.21
C GLY A 101 -4.58 12.55 -2.39
N PHE A 102 -4.01 11.36 -2.15
CA PHE A 102 -3.81 10.36 -3.19
C PHE A 102 -5.10 9.67 -3.60
N LEU A 103 -5.98 9.37 -2.64
CA LEU A 103 -7.27 8.74 -2.91
C LEU A 103 -8.13 9.61 -3.83
N GLN A 104 -8.11 10.93 -3.63
CA GLN A 104 -8.77 11.90 -4.53
C GLN A 104 -8.18 11.83 -5.94
N LYS A 105 -6.84 11.86 -6.07
CA LYS A 105 -6.16 11.78 -7.38
C LYS A 105 -6.36 10.44 -8.10
N LEU A 106 -6.52 9.35 -7.34
CA LEU A 106 -6.75 7.99 -7.86
C LEU A 106 -8.25 7.67 -8.08
N GLU A 107 -9.15 8.59 -7.70
CA GLU A 107 -10.60 8.37 -7.74
C GLU A 107 -11.04 7.15 -6.95
N VAL A 108 -10.39 6.90 -5.78
CA VAL A 108 -10.69 5.77 -4.89
C VAL A 108 -11.56 6.22 -3.73
N PRO A 109 -12.74 5.62 -3.53
CA PRO A 109 -13.60 5.91 -2.39
C PRO A 109 -12.95 5.48 -1.06
N ILE A 110 -13.03 6.32 -0.04
CA ILE A 110 -12.39 6.07 1.27
C ILE A 110 -12.90 4.80 1.96
N GLU A 111 -14.15 4.42 1.73
CA GLU A 111 -14.79 3.23 2.28
C GLU A 111 -14.22 1.92 1.74
N THR A 112 -13.47 1.96 0.63
CA THR A 112 -12.78 0.81 0.03
C THR A 112 -11.31 0.71 0.47
N VAL A 113 -10.89 1.50 1.48
CA VAL A 113 -9.50 1.59 1.91
C VAL A 113 -9.31 1.01 3.30
N TYR A 114 -8.49 -0.02 3.38
CA TYR A 114 -8.08 -0.71 4.61
C TYR A 114 -6.63 -0.35 4.94
N CYS A 115 -6.45 0.68 5.74
CA CYS A 115 -5.15 1.10 6.24
C CYS A 115 -5.21 1.40 7.74
N HIS A 116 -4.09 1.79 8.33
CA HIS A 116 -4.00 2.17 9.73
C HIS A 116 -4.47 3.63 9.93
N ARG A 117 -4.47 4.10 11.17
CA ARG A 117 -4.77 5.49 11.52
C ARG A 117 -3.70 6.04 12.44
N LEU A 118 -3.50 7.35 12.38
CA LEU A 118 -2.67 8.10 13.31
C LEU A 118 -3.55 8.74 14.37
N GLN A 119 -3.16 8.62 15.63
CA GLN A 119 -3.71 9.45 16.69
C GLN A 119 -2.83 10.69 16.84
N ILE A 120 -3.47 11.86 16.79
CA ILE A 120 -2.81 13.16 16.83
C ILE A 120 -3.13 13.82 18.18
N ASP A 121 -2.16 14.49 18.79
CA ASP A 121 -2.35 15.27 20.01
C ASP A 121 -2.92 16.67 19.73
N GLY A 122 -3.22 17.43 20.79
CA GLY A 122 -3.80 18.77 20.67
C GLY A 122 -2.86 19.82 20.05
N ALA A 123 -1.57 19.51 19.89
CA ALA A 123 -0.57 20.37 19.25
C ALA A 123 -0.30 19.96 17.78
N GLY A 124 -0.93 18.90 17.29
CA GLY A 124 -0.80 18.44 15.90
C GLY A 124 0.30 17.39 15.69
N TYR A 125 0.92 16.88 16.74
CA TYR A 125 1.96 15.86 16.64
C TYR A 125 1.36 14.46 16.62
N VAL A 126 2.03 13.56 15.88
CA VAL A 126 1.67 12.15 15.88
C VAL A 126 2.00 11.54 17.23
N ASN A 127 0.97 11.02 17.93
CA ASN A 127 1.12 10.43 19.26
C ASN A 127 1.32 8.89 19.17
N LYS A 128 0.49 8.21 18.37
CA LYS A 128 0.61 6.76 18.18
C LYS A 128 -0.10 6.29 16.91
N VAL A 129 0.16 5.02 16.55
CA VAL A 129 -0.56 4.30 15.49
C VAL A 129 -1.73 3.51 16.08
N LEU A 130 -2.89 3.62 15.46
CA LEU A 130 -4.05 2.76 15.68
C LEU A 130 -4.08 1.71 14.58
N TYR A 131 -3.61 0.51 14.92
CA TYR A 131 -3.51 -0.60 13.96
C TYR A 131 -4.89 -1.19 13.64
N SER A 132 -5.22 -1.30 12.35
CA SER A 132 -6.49 -1.88 11.86
C SER A 132 -6.46 -3.40 11.78
N ARG A 133 -5.26 -4.02 11.84
CA ARG A 133 -5.00 -5.45 11.76
C ARG A 133 -3.74 -5.83 12.55
N GLN A 134 -3.57 -7.11 12.89
CA GLN A 134 -2.50 -7.57 13.79
C GLN A 134 -1.43 -8.41 13.09
N HIS A 135 -1.81 -9.25 12.11
CA HIS A 135 -0.94 -10.30 11.56
C HIS A 135 -0.54 -10.08 10.10
N GLY A 136 -1.33 -9.34 9.32
CA GLY A 136 -0.99 -9.04 7.94
C GLY A 136 -2.18 -8.65 7.08
N LYS A 137 -1.91 -8.36 5.82
CA LYS A 137 -2.90 -7.88 4.86
C LYS A 137 -3.97 -8.93 4.52
N HIS A 138 -3.68 -10.22 4.66
CA HIS A 138 -4.63 -11.32 4.45
C HIS A 138 -5.87 -11.23 5.35
N GLU A 139 -5.76 -10.66 6.58
CA GLU A 139 -6.91 -10.48 7.47
C GLU A 139 -8.07 -9.69 6.84
N ILE A 140 -7.76 -8.85 5.85
CA ILE A 140 -8.81 -8.12 5.11
C ILE A 140 -9.48 -9.06 4.12
N ILE A 141 -8.70 -9.89 3.40
CA ILE A 141 -9.21 -10.80 2.38
C ILE A 141 -10.12 -11.86 2.99
N GLU A 142 -9.79 -12.36 4.18
CA GLU A 142 -10.59 -13.34 4.92
C GLU A 142 -12.01 -12.87 5.24
N LYS A 143 -12.27 -11.54 5.24
CA LYS A 143 -13.59 -10.95 5.44
C LYS A 143 -14.46 -10.99 4.19
N TYR A 144 -13.89 -11.32 3.04
CA TYR A 144 -14.61 -11.33 1.76
C TYR A 144 -15.04 -12.76 1.40
N PRO A 145 -16.28 -12.96 0.96
CA PRO A 145 -16.75 -14.25 0.44
C PRO A 145 -16.14 -14.48 -0.96
N LEU A 146 -14.88 -14.87 -1.03
CA LEU A 146 -14.18 -15.08 -2.29
C LEU A 146 -14.68 -16.35 -2.98
N SER A 147 -15.07 -16.23 -4.23
CA SER A 147 -15.21 -17.38 -5.11
C SER A 147 -13.88 -17.66 -5.81
N LEU A 148 -13.49 -18.93 -5.88
CA LEU A 148 -12.29 -19.37 -6.59
C LEU A 148 -12.29 -18.83 -8.03
N GLY A 149 -11.19 -18.22 -8.45
CA GLY A 149 -10.97 -17.72 -9.81
C GLY A 149 -11.27 -16.24 -10.04
N ASN A 150 -11.92 -15.54 -9.09
CA ASN A 150 -12.36 -14.15 -9.29
C ASN A 150 -11.69 -13.13 -8.37
N SER A 151 -10.62 -13.52 -7.66
CA SER A 151 -9.88 -12.63 -6.77
C SER A 151 -8.44 -12.45 -7.22
N MET A 152 -7.96 -11.21 -7.13
CA MET A 152 -6.56 -10.90 -7.38
C MET A 152 -6.02 -9.96 -6.30
N ALA A 153 -4.71 -10.00 -6.12
CA ALA A 153 -4.00 -9.03 -5.28
C ALA A 153 -2.72 -8.56 -5.96
N ILE A 154 -2.32 -7.33 -5.68
CA ILE A 154 -1.11 -6.70 -6.20
C ILE A 154 -0.36 -6.06 -5.05
N GLY A 155 0.94 -6.37 -4.92
CA GLY A 155 1.85 -5.80 -3.94
C GLY A 155 3.28 -5.84 -4.46
N ASP A 156 4.22 -5.13 -3.82
CA ASP A 156 5.60 -5.01 -4.29
C ASP A 156 6.64 -5.55 -3.30
N ALA A 157 6.24 -5.82 -2.04
CA ALA A 157 7.14 -6.08 -0.94
C ALA A 157 6.76 -7.32 -0.10
N PHE A 158 7.60 -7.67 0.88
CA PHE A 158 7.40 -8.86 1.73
C PHE A 158 6.09 -8.85 2.53
N ASN A 159 5.66 -7.68 2.99
CA ASN A 159 4.42 -7.52 3.75
C ASN A 159 3.17 -7.82 2.91
N ASP A 160 3.29 -7.91 1.58
CA ASP A 160 2.21 -8.25 0.67
C ASP A 160 2.06 -9.76 0.47
N PHE A 161 3.09 -10.55 0.76
CA PHE A 161 3.07 -11.97 0.45
C PHE A 161 1.84 -12.69 1.00
N SER A 162 1.46 -12.42 2.24
CA SER A 162 0.26 -13.00 2.83
C SER A 162 -1.03 -12.63 2.10
N MET A 163 -1.09 -11.42 1.52
CA MET A 163 -2.19 -10.97 0.67
C MET A 163 -2.18 -11.67 -0.69
N LEU A 164 -0.99 -11.80 -1.31
CA LEU A 164 -0.84 -12.45 -2.61
C LEU A 164 -1.16 -13.94 -2.55
N GLU A 165 -0.86 -14.61 -1.42
CA GLU A 165 -1.19 -16.03 -1.19
C GLU A 165 -2.68 -16.27 -0.95
N ALA A 166 -3.40 -15.30 -0.41
CA ALA A 166 -4.79 -15.44 -0.01
C ALA A 166 -5.79 -15.31 -1.17
N VAL A 167 -5.33 -15.02 -2.40
CA VAL A 167 -6.16 -14.82 -3.58
C VAL A 167 -5.88 -15.83 -4.68
N SER A 168 -6.75 -15.89 -5.69
CA SER A 168 -6.56 -16.77 -6.84
C SER A 168 -5.40 -16.35 -7.74
N HIS A 169 -5.14 -15.04 -7.85
CA HIS A 169 -4.10 -14.47 -8.71
C HIS A 169 -3.30 -13.40 -7.95
N GLY A 170 -2.17 -13.79 -7.37
CA GLY A 170 -1.22 -12.87 -6.72
C GLY A 170 -0.24 -12.30 -7.74
N TYR A 171 -0.12 -10.98 -7.80
CA TYR A 171 0.82 -10.25 -8.64
C TYR A 171 1.86 -9.54 -7.79
N LEU A 172 3.13 -9.89 -7.99
CA LEU A 172 4.27 -9.22 -7.38
C LEU A 172 4.77 -8.16 -8.35
N PHE A 173 4.50 -6.90 -8.01
CA PHE A 173 4.68 -5.75 -8.91
C PHE A 173 6.06 -5.12 -8.74
N SER A 174 6.85 -5.10 -9.80
CA SER A 174 8.17 -4.44 -9.86
C SER A 174 9.06 -4.66 -8.62
N PRO A 175 9.20 -5.92 -8.13
CA PRO A 175 9.85 -6.20 -6.86
C PRO A 175 11.34 -5.89 -6.90
N SER A 176 11.91 -5.53 -5.74
CA SER A 176 13.36 -5.48 -5.58
C SER A 176 13.99 -6.87 -5.78
N LYS A 177 15.28 -6.93 -6.09
CA LYS A 177 16.01 -8.21 -6.24
C LYS A 177 15.90 -9.09 -4.98
N GLU A 178 15.87 -8.49 -3.80
CA GLU A 178 15.75 -9.20 -2.53
C GLU A 178 14.36 -9.81 -2.36
N VAL A 179 13.30 -9.04 -2.65
CA VAL A 179 11.90 -9.52 -2.61
C VAL A 179 11.70 -10.62 -3.65
N LEU A 180 12.19 -10.43 -4.86
CA LEU A 180 12.13 -11.43 -5.94
C LEU A 180 12.81 -12.76 -5.54
N GLY A 181 13.95 -12.68 -4.84
CA GLY A 181 14.69 -13.87 -4.39
C GLY A 181 13.96 -14.72 -3.34
N LYS A 182 12.91 -14.18 -2.70
CA LYS A 182 12.06 -14.86 -1.71
C LYS A 182 10.61 -15.06 -2.22
N ALA A 183 10.33 -14.65 -3.45
CA ALA A 183 9.00 -14.78 -4.04
C ALA A 183 8.60 -16.25 -4.19
N LEU A 184 7.33 -16.55 -3.91
CA LEU A 184 6.81 -17.89 -4.12
C LEU A 184 6.57 -18.17 -5.63
N PRO A 185 6.75 -19.41 -6.10
CA PRO A 185 6.50 -19.76 -7.50
C PRO A 185 5.05 -19.50 -7.98
N ALA A 186 4.11 -19.38 -7.03
CA ALA A 186 2.71 -19.09 -7.33
C ALA A 186 2.46 -17.62 -7.70
N PHE A 187 3.40 -16.71 -7.38
CA PHE A 187 3.23 -15.30 -7.68
C PHE A 187 3.54 -15.00 -9.15
N ASN A 188 2.70 -14.18 -9.76
CA ASN A 188 2.94 -13.64 -11.09
C ASN A 188 3.81 -12.39 -10.96
N VAL A 189 5.08 -12.47 -11.30
CA VAL A 189 5.97 -11.33 -11.28
C VAL A 189 5.70 -10.46 -12.51
N VAL A 190 5.44 -9.18 -12.29
CA VAL A 190 5.09 -8.19 -13.31
C VAL A 190 5.86 -6.89 -13.08
N ASN A 191 6.18 -6.15 -14.13
CA ASN A 191 6.99 -4.94 -14.05
C ASN A 191 6.19 -3.66 -14.33
N ASN A 192 4.98 -3.79 -14.83
CA ASN A 192 4.09 -2.67 -15.17
C ASN A 192 2.63 -3.11 -15.16
N TYR A 193 1.72 -2.14 -15.19
CA TYR A 193 0.28 -2.40 -15.17
C TYR A 193 -0.22 -3.14 -16.40
N GLN A 194 0.41 -2.95 -17.56
CA GLN A 194 -0.01 -3.64 -18.79
C GLN A 194 0.16 -5.15 -18.67
N GLU A 195 1.26 -5.61 -18.07
CA GLU A 195 1.49 -7.05 -17.82
C GLU A 195 0.42 -7.65 -16.89
N VAL A 196 -0.06 -6.89 -15.89
CA VAL A 196 -1.20 -7.29 -15.04
C VAL A 196 -2.45 -7.45 -15.89
N ILE A 197 -2.78 -6.43 -16.69
CA ILE A 197 -3.99 -6.44 -17.54
C ILE A 197 -3.95 -7.58 -18.56
N ASP A 198 -2.82 -7.84 -19.20
CA ASP A 198 -2.65 -8.93 -20.14
C ASP A 198 -2.84 -10.30 -19.48
N SER A 199 -2.29 -10.48 -18.28
CA SER A 199 -2.47 -11.69 -17.47
C SER A 199 -3.95 -11.91 -17.07
N ILE A 200 -4.65 -10.84 -16.66
CA ILE A 200 -6.08 -10.89 -16.34
C ILE A 200 -6.90 -11.33 -17.57
N ASN A 201 -6.62 -10.79 -18.75
CA ASN A 201 -7.32 -11.15 -19.99
C ASN A 201 -7.18 -12.63 -20.34
N MET A 202 -6.07 -13.25 -19.95
CA MET A 202 -5.82 -14.68 -20.23
C MET A 202 -6.41 -15.61 -19.16
N LYS A 203 -6.51 -15.17 -17.90
CA LYS A 203 -6.78 -16.04 -16.74
C LYS A 203 -8.14 -15.82 -16.09
N ILE A 204 -8.70 -14.62 -16.20
CA ILE A 204 -9.93 -14.22 -15.49
C ILE A 204 -10.98 -13.82 -16.54
N VAL A 205 -11.79 -14.79 -16.94
CA VAL A 205 -12.89 -14.62 -17.91
C VAL A 205 -14.18 -14.21 -17.19
#